data_20b095ad30022bee188c387923d9c65a
#
_entry.id   20b095ad30022bee188c387923d9c65a
#
_cell.length_a   1.000
_cell.length_b   1.000
_cell.length_c   1.000
_cell.angle_alpha   90.00
_cell.angle_beta   90.00
_cell.angle_gamma   90.00
#
_symmetry.space_group_name_H-M   'P 1'
#
loop_
_entity.id
_entity.type
_entity.pdbx_description
1 polymer ?
#
loop_
_entity_poly.entity_id
_entity_poly.type
_entity_poly.pdbx_seq_one_letter_code
_entity_poly.pdbx_strand_id
1 'polypeptide(L)'
;MREIVTAVEMKELDHNTIQKAGISSPVLMERAALKTVEEIVQRLKNKEKEKILVVCGTGNNGGDGLAIARLLQLRGVRTWYYIAGKEEKMTAETAGQLKTAEYYQVPRVHNLDLDEYTTIVDAIFGVGLSRPVEGKYAELISTMNRASAYKVAVDIPSGIDSDTGFEKGIAFRADLTVTFAFRKRGLCFYPGRMYGGEIVVTDIGIYSIPGKKICMHHLERKDLKMLPERVPYGNKGTFGKVLLIAGSEGMCGAAYLSAAAALKSSAGMVRIQTVEANRIPLQTLLPEAMITCDFDEKKNQAMLDWCDVLVIGPGLGTGAQSRERAQWFLAKAAECKKTVILDADGLNLLSVHDNWKCFIGEHVILTPHIGEMSRLCGKEIGKIQDCLAQTAADYAKESGAVCVLKDACTVVADAFGDMYLNISGNAGMATAGSGDVLSGVLAGIQCMYLAAEKKFSPVMLAALGVYVHGLAGDLAAETVGQRGMTAGDIICFLPEILR
;
A
#
# COMPACT_ATOMS: atom_id res chain seq x y z
N MET A 1 -10.85 -3.83 -6.08
CA MET A 1 -10.42 -2.83 -5.08
C MET A 1 -11.13 -3.10 -3.77
N ARG A 2 -10.42 -2.86 -2.65
CA ARG A 2 -11.02 -2.82 -1.32
C ARG A 2 -10.70 -1.50 -0.63
N GLU A 3 -11.66 -1.05 0.14
CA GLU A 3 -11.56 0.16 0.95
C GLU A 3 -10.65 -0.07 2.16
N ILE A 4 -9.88 0.97 2.51
CA ILE A 4 -9.06 1.06 3.73
C ILE A 4 -9.61 2.24 4.53
N VAL A 5 -9.92 2.00 5.80
CA VAL A 5 -10.60 2.98 6.64
C VAL A 5 -9.73 3.50 7.78
N THR A 6 -9.99 4.73 8.19
CA THR A 6 -9.53 5.30 9.45
C THR A 6 -10.39 4.82 10.62
N ALA A 7 -9.92 5.03 11.85
CA ALA A 7 -10.70 4.80 13.07
C ALA A 7 -12.02 5.60 13.07
N VAL A 8 -11.99 6.82 12.57
CA VAL A 8 -13.17 7.69 12.50
C VAL A 8 -14.18 7.14 11.48
N GLU A 9 -13.73 6.79 10.29
CA GLU A 9 -14.58 6.19 9.25
C GLU A 9 -15.18 4.86 9.73
N MET A 10 -14.37 3.99 10.38
CA MET A 10 -14.87 2.73 10.91
C MET A 10 -15.96 2.93 11.96
N LYS A 11 -15.76 3.86 12.91
CA LYS A 11 -16.77 4.17 13.94
C LYS A 11 -18.05 4.73 13.32
N GLU A 12 -17.95 5.53 12.28
CA GLU A 12 -19.12 6.05 11.58
C GLU A 12 -19.89 4.97 10.83
N LEU A 13 -19.18 4.04 10.17
CA LEU A 13 -19.77 2.89 9.50
C LEU A 13 -20.50 1.98 10.48
N ASP A 14 -19.87 1.69 11.62
CA ASP A 14 -20.46 0.92 12.72
C ASP A 14 -21.71 1.61 13.28
N HIS A 15 -21.59 2.90 13.62
CA HIS A 15 -22.72 3.70 14.11
C HIS A 15 -23.89 3.73 13.11
N ASN A 16 -23.64 3.93 11.82
CA ASN A 16 -24.69 3.93 10.80
C ASN A 16 -25.35 2.54 10.67
N THR A 17 -24.56 1.47 10.75
CA THR A 17 -25.07 0.10 10.70
C THR A 17 -26.00 -0.18 11.88
N ILE A 18 -25.62 0.29 13.09
CA ILE A 18 -26.43 0.09 14.29
C ILE A 18 -27.67 1.01 14.28
N GLN A 19 -27.49 2.30 14.05
CA GLN A 19 -28.56 3.28 14.27
C GLN A 19 -29.50 3.45 13.06
N LYS A 20 -28.98 3.31 11.83
CA LYS A 20 -29.78 3.54 10.62
C LYS A 20 -30.22 2.24 9.95
N ALA A 21 -29.31 1.24 9.83
CA ALA A 21 -29.69 -0.06 9.27
C ALA A 21 -30.36 -0.98 10.28
N GLY A 22 -30.32 -0.67 11.59
CA GLY A 22 -31.04 -1.41 12.65
C GLY A 22 -30.38 -2.73 13.05
N ILE A 23 -29.12 -2.98 12.69
CA ILE A 23 -28.39 -4.19 13.11
C ILE A 23 -27.76 -3.89 14.48
N SER A 24 -28.23 -4.55 15.54
CA SER A 24 -27.78 -4.24 16.89
C SER A 24 -26.31 -4.61 17.13
N SER A 25 -25.64 -3.84 18.02
CA SER A 25 -24.23 -4.06 18.40
C SER A 25 -23.93 -5.50 18.83
N PRO A 26 -24.75 -6.18 19.66
CA PRO A 26 -24.52 -7.58 20.01
C PRO A 26 -24.54 -8.54 18.80
N VAL A 27 -25.33 -8.25 17.77
CA VAL A 27 -25.36 -9.07 16.55
C VAL A 27 -24.06 -8.91 15.76
N LEU A 28 -23.54 -7.69 15.65
CA LEU A 28 -22.25 -7.43 14.98
C LEU A 28 -21.10 -8.10 15.75
N MET A 29 -21.09 -7.99 17.09
CA MET A 29 -20.12 -8.63 17.96
C MET A 29 -20.14 -10.16 17.85
N GLU A 30 -21.33 -10.78 17.80
CA GLU A 30 -21.46 -12.23 17.61
C GLU A 30 -20.93 -12.66 16.21
N ARG A 31 -21.20 -11.89 15.17
CA ARG A 31 -20.66 -12.14 13.82
C ARG A 31 -19.14 -12.02 13.79
N ALA A 32 -18.57 -10.99 14.42
CA ALA A 32 -17.13 -10.78 14.53
C ALA A 32 -16.46 -11.98 15.24
N ALA A 33 -17.04 -12.41 16.36
CA ALA A 33 -16.56 -13.56 17.11
C ALA A 33 -16.66 -14.87 16.30
N LEU A 34 -17.78 -15.12 15.62
CA LEU A 34 -17.95 -16.29 14.75
C LEU A 34 -16.89 -16.35 13.66
N LYS A 35 -16.64 -15.22 12.98
CA LYS A 35 -15.62 -15.15 11.93
C LYS A 35 -14.22 -15.37 12.47
N THR A 36 -13.88 -14.77 13.61
CA THR A 36 -12.59 -15.01 14.26
C THR A 36 -12.41 -16.47 14.65
N VAL A 37 -13.43 -17.09 15.20
CA VAL A 37 -13.38 -18.51 15.55
C VAL A 37 -13.26 -19.41 14.33
N GLU A 38 -13.92 -19.08 13.20
CA GLU A 38 -13.74 -19.79 11.93
C GLU A 38 -12.28 -19.77 11.49
N GLU A 39 -11.65 -18.59 11.49
CA GLU A 39 -10.25 -18.41 11.10
C GLU A 39 -9.27 -19.12 12.03
N ILE A 40 -9.51 -19.08 13.34
CA ILE A 40 -8.70 -19.82 14.32
C ILE A 40 -8.82 -21.33 14.06
N VAL A 41 -10.04 -21.85 14.02
CA VAL A 41 -10.30 -23.31 13.92
C VAL A 41 -9.74 -23.90 12.62
N GLN A 42 -9.76 -23.16 11.51
CA GLN A 42 -9.17 -23.62 10.24
C GLN A 42 -7.65 -23.82 10.34
N ARG A 43 -6.96 -23.12 11.24
CA ARG A 43 -5.51 -23.17 11.43
C ARG A 43 -5.08 -24.14 12.52
N LEU A 44 -6.02 -24.67 13.32
CA LEU A 44 -5.69 -25.67 14.36
C LEU A 44 -5.30 -27.00 13.72
N LYS A 45 -4.14 -27.53 14.11
CA LYS A 45 -3.67 -28.84 13.65
C LYS A 45 -4.42 -30.00 14.31
N ASN A 46 -4.70 -29.87 15.61
CA ASN A 46 -5.38 -30.89 16.40
C ASN A 46 -6.17 -30.22 17.54
N LYS A 47 -7.50 -30.11 17.37
CA LYS A 47 -8.39 -29.46 18.34
C LYS A 47 -8.28 -29.99 19.77
N GLU A 48 -8.09 -31.30 19.95
CA GLU A 48 -8.05 -31.94 21.25
C GLU A 48 -6.79 -31.57 22.06
N LYS A 49 -5.70 -31.23 21.38
CA LYS A 49 -4.43 -30.85 22.02
C LYS A 49 -4.32 -29.35 22.26
N GLU A 50 -5.16 -28.56 21.58
CA GLU A 50 -5.09 -27.11 21.71
C GLU A 50 -5.60 -26.62 23.06
N LYS A 51 -4.91 -25.64 23.58
CA LYS A 51 -5.27 -24.88 24.79
C LYS A 51 -5.24 -23.41 24.42
N ILE A 52 -6.41 -22.76 24.35
CA ILE A 52 -6.53 -21.37 23.90
C ILE A 52 -6.83 -20.46 25.08
N LEU A 53 -6.01 -19.43 25.26
CA LEU A 53 -6.28 -18.34 26.19
C LEU A 53 -6.77 -17.11 25.43
N VAL A 54 -7.92 -16.57 25.79
CA VAL A 54 -8.42 -15.31 25.27
C VAL A 54 -8.26 -14.22 26.33
N VAL A 55 -7.44 -13.21 26.01
CA VAL A 55 -7.14 -12.08 26.89
C VAL A 55 -8.06 -10.93 26.51
N CYS A 56 -9.06 -10.67 27.34
CA CYS A 56 -10.15 -9.74 27.08
C CYS A 56 -9.95 -8.41 27.81
N GLY A 57 -10.04 -7.29 27.10
CA GLY A 57 -10.13 -5.95 27.69
C GLY A 57 -11.53 -5.66 28.25
N THR A 58 -11.73 -4.41 28.68
CA THR A 58 -13.04 -3.95 29.23
C THR A 58 -13.88 -3.18 28.19
N GLY A 59 -13.33 -2.86 27.03
CA GLY A 59 -14.04 -2.26 25.90
C GLY A 59 -14.67 -3.32 24.99
N ASN A 60 -15.33 -2.90 23.91
CA ASN A 60 -16.05 -3.78 22.98
C ASN A 60 -15.17 -4.88 22.37
N ASN A 61 -13.88 -4.61 22.13
CA ASN A 61 -12.94 -5.66 21.69
C ASN A 61 -12.83 -6.80 22.72
N GLY A 62 -12.89 -6.49 24.03
CA GLY A 62 -12.99 -7.51 25.09
C GLY A 62 -14.29 -8.31 25.04
N GLY A 63 -15.38 -7.66 24.63
CA GLY A 63 -16.67 -8.33 24.36
C GLY A 63 -16.56 -9.33 23.21
N ASP A 64 -15.91 -8.94 22.09
CA ASP A 64 -15.58 -9.87 21.00
C ASP A 64 -14.77 -11.06 21.52
N GLY A 65 -13.75 -10.79 22.38
CA GLY A 65 -12.93 -11.82 22.99
C GLY A 65 -13.72 -12.82 23.84
N LEU A 66 -14.63 -12.34 24.68
CA LEU A 66 -15.49 -13.21 25.51
C LEU A 66 -16.43 -14.06 24.64
N ALA A 67 -17.00 -13.49 23.59
CA ALA A 67 -17.80 -14.24 22.63
C ALA A 67 -16.95 -15.31 21.89
N ILE A 68 -15.71 -14.96 21.50
CA ILE A 68 -14.76 -15.92 20.90
C ILE A 68 -14.47 -17.07 21.87
N ALA A 69 -14.17 -16.79 23.14
CA ALA A 69 -13.87 -17.82 24.12
C ALA A 69 -15.03 -18.81 24.28
N ARG A 70 -16.27 -18.30 24.40
CA ARG A 70 -17.48 -19.11 24.47
C ARG A 70 -17.68 -19.96 23.20
N LEU A 71 -17.54 -19.35 22.02
CA LEU A 71 -17.76 -20.06 20.75
C LEU A 71 -16.71 -21.14 20.47
N LEU A 72 -15.44 -20.91 20.86
CA LEU A 72 -14.40 -21.93 20.80
C LEU A 72 -14.72 -23.13 21.68
N GLN A 73 -15.14 -22.86 22.96
CA GLN A 73 -15.54 -23.92 23.87
C GLN A 73 -16.74 -24.73 23.38
N LEU A 74 -17.77 -24.08 22.83
CA LEU A 74 -18.93 -24.74 22.23
C LEU A 74 -18.55 -25.57 20.97
N ARG A 75 -17.44 -25.29 20.33
CA ARG A 75 -16.87 -26.10 19.23
C ARG A 75 -15.92 -27.22 19.74
N GLY A 76 -15.83 -27.44 21.04
CA GLY A 76 -15.04 -28.50 21.65
C GLY A 76 -13.54 -28.18 21.75
N VAL A 77 -13.15 -26.90 21.67
CA VAL A 77 -11.76 -26.46 21.87
C VAL A 77 -11.58 -26.07 23.34
N ARG A 78 -10.55 -26.57 23.99
CA ARG A 78 -10.25 -26.23 25.40
C ARG A 78 -9.84 -24.77 25.49
N THR A 79 -10.69 -23.94 26.06
CA THR A 79 -10.56 -22.48 26.03
C THR A 79 -10.72 -21.89 27.41
N TRP A 80 -9.92 -20.89 27.74
CA TRP A 80 -9.96 -20.08 28.93
C TRP A 80 -10.02 -18.61 28.58
N TYR A 81 -10.53 -17.78 29.49
CA TYR A 81 -10.43 -16.34 29.32
C TYR A 81 -9.79 -15.67 30.53
N TYR A 82 -9.14 -14.53 30.29
CA TYR A 82 -8.58 -13.63 31.29
C TYR A 82 -9.11 -12.22 31.07
N ILE A 83 -9.55 -11.53 32.14
CA ILE A 83 -10.01 -10.14 32.07
C ILE A 83 -8.84 -9.21 32.42
N ALA A 84 -8.39 -8.45 31.41
CA ALA A 84 -7.38 -7.42 31.56
C ALA A 84 -8.05 -6.08 31.92
N GLY A 85 -8.13 -5.78 33.21
CA GLY A 85 -8.74 -4.55 33.73
C GLY A 85 -9.76 -4.79 34.82
N LYS A 86 -10.52 -3.74 35.16
CA LYS A 86 -11.54 -3.77 36.19
C LYS A 86 -12.92 -3.97 35.57
N GLU A 87 -13.71 -4.92 36.08
CA GLU A 87 -15.03 -5.24 35.51
C GLU A 87 -16.00 -4.05 35.55
N GLU A 88 -15.90 -3.19 36.59
CA GLU A 88 -16.73 -2.00 36.71
C GLU A 88 -16.53 -0.98 35.55
N LYS A 89 -15.48 -1.17 34.74
CA LYS A 89 -15.19 -0.36 33.58
C LYS A 89 -15.62 -1.00 32.27
N MET A 90 -16.30 -2.15 32.30
CA MET A 90 -16.79 -2.82 31.10
C MET A 90 -17.88 -2.00 30.40
N THR A 91 -17.89 -2.05 29.06
CA THR A 91 -19.06 -1.62 28.31
C THR A 91 -20.25 -2.54 28.58
N ALA A 92 -21.45 -2.04 28.28
CA ALA A 92 -22.67 -2.85 28.50
C ALA A 92 -22.64 -4.16 27.69
N GLU A 93 -22.12 -4.07 26.43
CA GLU A 93 -21.94 -5.22 25.54
C GLU A 93 -20.96 -6.23 26.12
N THR A 94 -19.80 -5.77 26.59
CA THR A 94 -18.79 -6.66 27.21
C THR A 94 -19.29 -7.33 28.48
N ALA A 95 -19.98 -6.57 29.33
CA ALA A 95 -20.60 -7.14 30.53
C ALA A 95 -21.70 -8.17 30.18
N GLY A 96 -22.43 -7.95 29.10
CA GLY A 96 -23.41 -8.92 28.57
C GLY A 96 -22.73 -10.20 28.09
N GLN A 97 -21.62 -10.10 27.37
CA GLN A 97 -20.85 -11.27 26.90
C GLN A 97 -20.17 -12.02 28.06
N LEU A 98 -19.74 -11.32 29.12
CA LEU A 98 -19.21 -11.96 30.32
C LEU A 98 -20.27 -12.87 30.97
N LYS A 99 -21.49 -12.37 31.21
CA LYS A 99 -22.60 -13.16 31.73
C LYS A 99 -22.90 -14.38 30.86
N THR A 100 -22.80 -14.20 29.52
CA THR A 100 -23.04 -15.32 28.60
C THR A 100 -21.92 -16.35 28.68
N ALA A 101 -20.65 -15.93 28.80
CA ALA A 101 -19.50 -16.83 28.95
C ALA A 101 -19.60 -17.63 30.30
N GLU A 102 -20.01 -16.96 31.38
CA GLU A 102 -20.26 -17.58 32.69
C GLU A 102 -21.41 -18.59 32.63
N TYR A 103 -22.52 -18.26 31.97
CA TYR A 103 -23.64 -19.17 31.77
C TYR A 103 -23.21 -20.48 31.07
N TYR A 104 -22.35 -20.39 30.08
CA TYR A 104 -21.77 -21.54 29.36
C TYR A 104 -20.56 -22.14 30.10
N GLN A 105 -20.25 -21.67 31.31
CA GLN A 105 -19.18 -22.18 32.17
C GLN A 105 -17.80 -22.18 31.51
N VAL A 106 -17.50 -21.12 30.70
CA VAL A 106 -16.15 -20.94 30.15
C VAL A 106 -15.17 -20.69 31.30
N PRO A 107 -14.08 -21.45 31.45
CA PRO A 107 -13.16 -21.30 32.57
C PRO A 107 -12.48 -19.95 32.57
N ARG A 108 -12.50 -19.25 33.69
CA ARG A 108 -11.80 -18.00 33.92
C ARG A 108 -10.45 -18.22 34.57
N VAL A 109 -9.43 -17.52 34.11
CA VAL A 109 -8.09 -17.52 34.70
C VAL A 109 -7.86 -16.24 35.46
N HIS A 110 -7.30 -16.33 36.66
CA HIS A 110 -6.92 -15.17 37.47
C HIS A 110 -5.42 -14.97 37.56
N ASN A 111 -4.63 -16.03 37.51
CA ASN A 111 -3.19 -16.01 37.47
C ASN A 111 -2.72 -16.54 36.09
N LEU A 112 -1.89 -15.77 35.40
CA LEU A 112 -1.44 -16.11 34.05
C LEU A 112 -0.13 -16.90 34.10
N ASP A 113 -0.20 -18.16 33.66
CA ASP A 113 0.95 -18.91 33.20
C ASP A 113 0.77 -19.13 31.69
N LEU A 114 1.46 -18.32 30.88
CA LEU A 114 1.26 -18.33 29.43
C LEU A 114 1.90 -19.52 28.71
N ASP A 115 2.83 -20.21 29.35
CA ASP A 115 3.50 -21.38 28.78
C ASP A 115 2.59 -22.61 28.71
N GLU A 116 1.46 -22.59 29.42
CA GLU A 116 0.48 -23.66 29.34
C GLU A 116 -0.38 -23.64 28.08
N TYR A 117 -0.41 -22.53 27.34
CA TYR A 117 -1.29 -22.32 26.20
C TYR A 117 -0.58 -22.49 24.87
N THR A 118 -1.28 -23.10 23.91
CA THR A 118 -0.80 -23.26 22.52
C THR A 118 -1.16 -22.07 21.65
N THR A 119 -2.23 -21.34 22.02
CA THR A 119 -2.70 -20.15 21.31
C THR A 119 -3.12 -19.07 22.32
N ILE A 120 -2.71 -17.83 22.06
CA ILE A 120 -3.12 -16.65 22.82
C ILE A 120 -3.87 -15.71 21.88
N VAL A 121 -5.09 -15.33 22.27
CA VAL A 121 -5.93 -14.38 21.53
C VAL A 121 -5.92 -13.05 22.26
N ASP A 122 -5.43 -12.02 21.59
CA ASP A 122 -5.43 -10.64 22.05
C ASP A 122 -6.74 -9.94 21.65
N ALA A 123 -7.56 -9.68 22.65
CA ALA A 123 -8.78 -8.90 22.57
C ALA A 123 -8.81 -7.77 23.61
N ILE A 124 -7.63 -7.14 23.88
CA ILE A 124 -7.52 -6.11 24.92
C ILE A 124 -7.97 -4.76 24.37
N PHE A 125 -7.34 -4.27 23.31
CA PHE A 125 -7.63 -2.97 22.68
C PHE A 125 -7.89 -3.13 21.19
N GLY A 126 -8.94 -2.46 20.68
CA GLY A 126 -9.27 -2.36 19.26
C GLY A 126 -8.99 -0.95 18.72
N VAL A 127 -9.69 -0.55 17.66
CA VAL A 127 -9.55 0.76 16.97
C VAL A 127 -9.78 1.99 17.88
N GLY A 128 -10.25 1.81 19.09
CA GLY A 128 -10.52 2.90 20.05
C GLY A 128 -9.31 3.34 20.89
N LEU A 129 -8.15 2.74 20.73
CA LEU A 129 -6.96 3.06 21.52
C LEU A 129 -6.45 4.48 21.20
N SER A 130 -6.57 5.39 22.17
CA SER A 130 -6.21 6.80 22.01
C SER A 130 -4.98 7.25 22.84
N ARG A 131 -4.51 6.42 23.75
CA ARG A 131 -3.44 6.75 24.71
C ARG A 131 -2.35 5.67 24.69
N PRO A 132 -1.13 5.99 25.15
CA PRO A 132 -0.07 4.99 25.29
C PRO A 132 -0.48 3.84 26.21
N VAL A 133 -0.01 2.64 25.91
CA VAL A 133 -0.16 1.44 26.71
C VAL A 133 0.97 1.40 27.74
N GLU A 134 0.61 1.52 29.00
CA GLU A 134 1.56 1.63 30.13
C GLU A 134 1.18 0.70 31.30
N GLY A 135 2.09 0.57 32.26
CA GLY A 135 1.87 -0.17 33.51
C GLY A 135 1.48 -1.64 33.27
N LYS A 136 0.46 -2.12 33.99
CA LYS A 136 0.03 -3.53 33.95
C LYS A 136 -0.34 -4.04 32.55
N TYR A 137 -0.88 -3.18 31.69
CA TYR A 137 -1.19 -3.57 30.31
C TYR A 137 0.10 -3.76 29.49
N ALA A 138 1.09 -2.90 29.70
CA ALA A 138 2.38 -3.04 29.03
C ALA A 138 3.10 -4.32 29.47
N GLU A 139 3.10 -4.61 30.77
CA GLU A 139 3.67 -5.85 31.31
C GLU A 139 2.97 -7.09 30.75
N LEU A 140 1.64 -7.06 30.68
CA LEU A 140 0.83 -8.14 30.13
C LEU A 140 1.18 -8.39 28.65
N ILE A 141 1.14 -7.36 27.81
CA ILE A 141 1.46 -7.47 26.38
C ILE A 141 2.92 -7.93 26.19
N SER A 142 3.85 -7.42 26.99
CA SER A 142 5.25 -7.88 26.98
C SER A 142 5.35 -9.38 27.28
N THR A 143 4.60 -9.87 28.25
CA THR A 143 4.58 -11.30 28.61
C THR A 143 3.94 -12.14 27.50
N MET A 144 2.81 -11.69 26.93
CA MET A 144 2.17 -12.36 25.79
C MET A 144 3.10 -12.44 24.57
N ASN A 145 3.88 -11.38 24.30
CA ASN A 145 4.85 -11.39 23.20
C ASN A 145 5.97 -12.42 23.38
N ARG A 146 6.39 -12.71 24.62
CA ARG A 146 7.45 -13.69 24.93
C ARG A 146 6.97 -15.14 24.91
N ALA A 147 5.67 -15.37 25.04
CA ALA A 147 5.11 -16.72 24.99
C ALA A 147 5.36 -17.39 23.63
N SER A 148 5.63 -18.70 23.66
CA SER A 148 5.86 -19.49 22.43
C SER A 148 4.56 -19.88 21.70
N ALA A 149 3.40 -19.47 22.21
CA ALA A 149 2.08 -19.74 21.65
C ALA A 149 1.87 -19.07 20.30
N TYR A 150 0.99 -19.63 19.46
CA TYR A 150 0.45 -18.95 18.29
C TYR A 150 -0.37 -17.74 18.71
N LYS A 151 -0.18 -16.60 18.09
CA LYS A 151 -0.68 -15.31 18.52
C LYS A 151 -1.73 -14.77 17.57
N VAL A 152 -2.94 -14.56 18.06
CA VAL A 152 -4.07 -14.02 17.25
C VAL A 152 -4.50 -12.69 17.81
N ALA A 153 -4.61 -11.66 16.96
CA ALA A 153 -5.18 -10.36 17.32
C ALA A 153 -6.61 -10.24 16.79
N VAL A 154 -7.49 -9.73 17.64
CA VAL A 154 -8.88 -9.41 17.31
C VAL A 154 -8.95 -7.96 16.83
N ASP A 155 -9.36 -7.76 15.60
CA ASP A 155 -9.54 -6.50 14.89
C ASP A 155 -8.22 -5.75 14.56
N ILE A 156 -7.40 -5.44 15.56
CA ILE A 156 -6.08 -4.83 15.43
C ILE A 156 -5.21 -5.26 16.63
N PRO A 157 -3.90 -5.53 16.46
CA PRO A 157 -3.04 -5.84 17.57
C PRO A 157 -3.05 -4.73 18.64
N SER A 158 -3.27 -5.10 19.88
CA SER A 158 -3.29 -4.15 21.00
C SER A 158 -2.01 -3.35 21.07
N GLY A 159 -2.12 -2.02 21.14
CA GLY A 159 -0.99 -1.12 21.16
C GLY A 159 -0.63 -0.50 19.81
N ILE A 160 -1.21 -0.95 18.70
CA ILE A 160 -1.05 -0.34 17.38
C ILE A 160 -2.10 0.76 17.18
N ASP A 161 -1.66 1.93 16.73
CA ASP A 161 -2.54 3.00 16.27
C ASP A 161 -3.21 2.60 14.95
N SER A 162 -4.54 2.65 14.93
CA SER A 162 -5.33 2.16 13.79
C SER A 162 -5.23 3.01 12.53
N ASP A 163 -4.74 4.25 12.62
CA ASP A 163 -4.62 5.17 11.48
C ASP A 163 -3.19 5.27 10.97
N THR A 164 -2.21 5.32 11.86
CA THR A 164 -0.80 5.52 11.53
C THR A 164 0.03 4.25 11.50
N GLY A 165 -0.39 3.21 12.24
CA GLY A 165 0.39 1.99 12.44
C GLY A 165 1.52 2.11 13.46
N PHE A 166 1.67 3.25 14.12
CA PHE A 166 2.69 3.41 15.16
C PHE A 166 2.33 2.70 16.45
N GLU A 167 3.36 2.28 17.18
CA GLU A 167 3.20 1.71 18.50
C GLU A 167 2.83 2.82 19.51
N LYS A 168 1.80 2.58 20.28
CA LYS A 168 1.43 3.39 21.44
C LYS A 168 2.03 2.80 22.72
N GLY A 169 3.31 2.98 22.91
CA GLY A 169 4.09 2.43 24.03
C GLY A 169 4.62 1.04 23.75
N ILE A 170 3.76 0.04 23.83
CA ILE A 170 4.07 -1.35 23.46
C ILE A 170 2.93 -1.95 22.65
N ALA A 171 3.24 -2.82 21.68
CA ALA A 171 2.24 -3.49 20.87
C ALA A 171 2.37 -5.02 20.90
N PHE A 172 1.23 -5.69 20.81
CA PHE A 172 1.14 -7.14 20.64
C PHE A 172 1.61 -7.55 19.26
N ARG A 173 2.40 -8.62 19.18
CA ARG A 173 2.92 -9.19 17.92
C ARG A 173 2.12 -10.41 17.55
N ALA A 174 1.18 -10.25 16.65
CA ALA A 174 0.33 -11.33 16.19
C ALA A 174 0.98 -12.14 15.04
N ASP A 175 0.66 -13.43 14.97
CA ASP A 175 0.89 -14.27 13.81
C ASP A 175 -0.29 -14.19 12.83
N LEU A 176 -1.50 -13.91 13.38
CA LEU A 176 -2.73 -13.69 12.64
C LEU A 176 -3.49 -12.50 13.22
N THR A 177 -3.98 -11.61 12.37
CA THR A 177 -4.96 -10.58 12.75
C THR A 177 -6.26 -10.80 11.97
N VAL A 178 -7.37 -11.01 12.67
CA VAL A 178 -8.70 -11.07 12.07
C VAL A 178 -9.37 -9.71 12.26
N THR A 179 -9.42 -8.93 11.18
CA THR A 179 -9.98 -7.57 11.20
C THR A 179 -11.34 -7.54 10.53
N PHE A 180 -12.25 -6.68 11.02
CA PHE A 180 -13.67 -6.72 10.70
C PHE A 180 -14.05 -5.69 9.64
N ALA A 181 -14.87 -6.12 8.68
CA ALA A 181 -15.48 -5.37 7.58
C ALA A 181 -14.45 -4.73 6.63
N PHE A 182 -13.57 -3.88 7.14
CA PHE A 182 -12.58 -3.13 6.37
C PHE A 182 -11.19 -3.27 6.98
N ARG A 183 -10.17 -3.17 6.11
CA ARG A 183 -8.78 -3.07 6.55
C ARG A 183 -8.54 -1.69 7.17
N LYS A 184 -7.96 -1.62 8.36
CA LYS A 184 -7.57 -0.37 9.01
C LYS A 184 -6.24 0.11 8.45
N ARG A 185 -6.06 1.43 8.31
CA ARG A 185 -4.82 2.04 7.79
C ARG A 185 -3.59 1.55 8.54
N GLY A 186 -3.64 1.51 9.86
CA GLY A 186 -2.53 1.10 10.72
C GLY A 186 -2.07 -0.35 10.51
N LEU A 187 -2.90 -1.21 9.93
CA LEU A 187 -2.50 -2.56 9.53
C LEU A 187 -1.77 -2.59 8.17
N CYS A 188 -1.74 -1.47 7.46
CA CYS A 188 -1.10 -1.36 6.15
C CYS A 188 0.25 -0.66 6.23
N PHE A 189 0.38 0.36 7.11
CA PHE A 189 1.60 1.13 7.28
C PHE A 189 2.59 0.45 8.23
N TYR A 190 3.87 0.72 8.05
CA TYR A 190 4.91 0.32 8.99
C TYR A 190 5.01 1.31 10.16
N PRO A 191 5.29 0.84 11.40
CA PRO A 191 5.62 -0.54 11.77
C PRO A 191 4.39 -1.47 11.95
N GLY A 192 3.16 -0.96 12.02
CA GLY A 192 1.94 -1.72 12.34
C GLY A 192 1.74 -2.99 11.50
N ARG A 193 2.09 -2.94 10.21
CA ARG A 193 2.07 -4.12 9.33
C ARG A 193 2.93 -5.28 9.86
N MET A 194 4.05 -5.00 10.53
CA MET A 194 4.92 -6.04 11.11
C MET A 194 4.31 -6.71 12.34
N TYR A 195 3.37 -6.04 13.00
CA TYR A 195 2.71 -6.56 14.19
C TYR A 195 1.46 -7.38 13.88
N GLY A 196 0.90 -7.21 12.67
CA GLY A 196 -0.35 -7.85 12.26
C GLY A 196 -0.25 -9.31 11.85
N GLY A 197 0.94 -9.80 11.51
CA GLY A 197 1.12 -11.13 10.92
C GLY A 197 0.32 -11.30 9.62
N GLU A 198 -0.31 -12.44 9.42
CA GLU A 198 -1.31 -12.64 8.37
C GLU A 198 -2.57 -11.83 8.70
N ILE A 199 -3.00 -10.95 7.79
CA ILE A 199 -4.16 -10.09 8.01
C ILE A 199 -5.34 -10.58 7.18
N VAL A 200 -6.36 -11.07 7.86
CA VAL A 200 -7.61 -11.54 7.25
C VAL A 200 -8.73 -10.53 7.52
N VAL A 201 -9.33 -10.01 6.46
CA VAL A 201 -10.50 -9.13 6.54
C VAL A 201 -11.76 -9.96 6.41
N THR A 202 -12.63 -9.93 7.42
CA THR A 202 -13.86 -10.73 7.46
C THR A 202 -15.11 -9.88 7.36
N ASP A 203 -16.09 -10.33 6.61
CA ASP A 203 -17.39 -9.68 6.51
C ASP A 203 -18.24 -9.99 7.76
N ILE A 204 -18.64 -8.95 8.46
CA ILE A 204 -19.52 -9.02 9.64
C ILE A 204 -20.87 -8.32 9.42
N GLY A 205 -21.12 -7.83 8.18
CA GLY A 205 -22.35 -7.15 7.81
C GLY A 205 -22.32 -5.63 7.98
N ILE A 206 -21.14 -5.04 8.01
CA ILE A 206 -20.93 -3.59 7.91
C ILE A 206 -20.44 -3.29 6.50
N TYR A 207 -21.13 -2.40 5.80
CA TYR A 207 -20.84 -2.02 4.43
C TYR A 207 -20.70 -0.51 4.28
N SER A 208 -20.13 -0.08 3.15
CA SER A 208 -20.01 1.34 2.81
C SER A 208 -21.37 2.03 2.78
N ILE A 209 -21.43 3.27 3.28
CA ILE A 209 -22.67 4.05 3.34
C ILE A 209 -22.97 4.58 1.93
N PRO A 210 -24.18 4.37 1.37
CA PRO A 210 -24.56 4.94 0.10
C PRO A 210 -24.37 6.46 0.07
N GLY A 211 -23.66 6.95 -0.96
CA GLY A 211 -23.37 8.37 -1.15
C GLY A 211 -22.20 8.92 -0.31
N LYS A 212 -21.58 8.13 0.54
CA LYS A 212 -20.33 8.48 1.24
C LYS A 212 -19.15 7.81 0.56
N LYS A 213 -18.15 8.60 0.16
CA LYS A 213 -16.92 8.11 -0.45
C LYS A 213 -15.88 7.81 0.64
N ILE A 214 -15.38 6.59 0.66
CA ILE A 214 -14.13 6.25 1.35
C ILE A 214 -13.00 6.57 0.39
N CYS A 215 -12.05 7.39 0.84
CA CYS A 215 -11.05 7.98 -0.06
C CYS A 215 -9.86 7.05 -0.33
N MET A 216 -9.56 6.09 0.55
CA MET A 216 -8.40 5.22 0.40
C MET A 216 -8.78 3.79 0.03
N HIS A 217 -8.08 3.25 -0.97
CA HIS A 217 -8.32 1.91 -1.50
C HIS A 217 -6.99 1.15 -1.66
N HIS A 218 -7.05 -0.16 -1.72
CA HIS A 218 -5.96 -0.98 -2.24
C HIS A 218 -6.45 -1.90 -3.37
N LEU A 219 -5.52 -2.26 -4.25
CA LEU A 219 -5.79 -3.17 -5.35
C LEU A 219 -5.57 -4.62 -4.90
N GLU A 220 -6.31 -5.53 -5.52
CA GLU A 220 -6.18 -6.98 -5.37
C GLU A 220 -5.90 -7.61 -6.74
N ARG A 221 -5.41 -8.84 -6.78
CA ARG A 221 -5.09 -9.55 -8.04
C ARG A 221 -6.24 -9.58 -9.05
N LYS A 222 -7.48 -9.66 -8.58
CA LYS A 222 -8.67 -9.59 -9.46
C LYS A 222 -8.83 -8.25 -10.20
N ASP A 223 -8.22 -7.17 -9.67
CA ASP A 223 -8.32 -5.83 -10.26
C ASP A 223 -7.40 -5.66 -11.48
N LEU A 224 -6.45 -6.58 -11.69
CA LEU A 224 -5.68 -6.66 -12.94
C LEU A 224 -6.58 -6.87 -14.17
N LYS A 225 -7.80 -7.40 -13.99
CA LYS A 225 -8.81 -7.47 -15.07
C LYS A 225 -9.26 -6.09 -15.60
N MET A 226 -8.92 -5.00 -14.89
CA MET A 226 -9.13 -3.64 -15.41
C MET A 226 -8.15 -3.29 -16.51
N LEU A 227 -6.98 -3.94 -16.57
CA LEU A 227 -6.01 -3.75 -17.65
C LEU A 227 -6.67 -4.21 -18.96
N PRO A 228 -6.62 -3.37 -20.01
CA PRO A 228 -7.21 -3.72 -21.27
C PRO A 228 -6.43 -4.84 -21.96
N GLU A 229 -7.15 -5.74 -22.62
CA GLU A 229 -6.54 -6.72 -23.49
C GLU A 229 -5.88 -6.05 -24.70
N ARG A 230 -4.79 -6.64 -25.20
CA ARG A 230 -4.10 -6.14 -26.37
C ARG A 230 -4.96 -6.41 -27.62
N VAL A 231 -5.28 -5.34 -28.36
CA VAL A 231 -6.13 -5.46 -29.54
C VAL A 231 -5.46 -6.34 -30.64
N PRO A 232 -6.22 -7.25 -31.28
CA PRO A 232 -5.65 -8.17 -32.28
C PRO A 232 -5.08 -7.48 -33.53
N TYR A 233 -5.62 -6.32 -33.90
CA TYR A 233 -5.22 -5.56 -35.09
C TYR A 233 -4.34 -4.38 -34.72
N GLY A 234 -3.26 -4.62 -34.04
CA GLY A 234 -2.35 -3.55 -33.67
C GLY A 234 -1.08 -3.56 -34.51
N ASN A 235 -0.57 -2.38 -34.80
CA ASN A 235 0.81 -2.20 -35.18
C ASN A 235 1.58 -1.52 -34.04
N LYS A 236 2.91 -1.45 -34.12
CA LYS A 236 3.73 -0.86 -33.05
C LYS A 236 3.30 0.57 -32.66
N GLY A 237 2.74 1.35 -33.57
CA GLY A 237 2.23 2.70 -33.27
C GLY A 237 0.92 2.70 -32.50
N THR A 238 0.08 1.65 -32.65
CA THR A 238 -1.20 1.51 -31.95
C THR A 238 -1.00 1.36 -30.44
N PHE A 239 0.10 0.71 -30.02
CA PHE A 239 0.33 0.37 -28.61
C PHE A 239 1.10 1.46 -27.85
N GLY A 240 1.08 2.70 -28.35
CA GLY A 240 1.63 3.85 -27.68
C GLY A 240 3.13 4.00 -27.85
N LYS A 241 3.58 5.24 -27.73
CA LYS A 241 4.94 5.70 -27.97
C LYS A 241 5.46 6.45 -26.75
N VAL A 242 6.52 5.94 -26.16
CA VAL A 242 7.15 6.56 -24.98
C VAL A 242 8.41 7.29 -25.39
N LEU A 243 8.54 8.54 -24.98
CA LEU A 243 9.77 9.33 -25.06
C LEU A 243 10.37 9.45 -23.67
N LEU A 244 11.63 9.04 -23.50
CA LEU A 244 12.37 9.21 -22.26
C LEU A 244 13.41 10.33 -22.43
N ILE A 245 13.43 11.28 -21.53
CA ILE A 245 14.50 12.27 -21.34
C ILE A 245 15.31 11.81 -20.14
N ALA A 246 16.34 11.01 -20.38
CA ALA A 246 16.97 10.19 -19.35
C ALA A 246 18.44 9.91 -19.66
N GLY A 247 19.22 9.64 -18.63
CA GLY A 247 20.62 9.24 -18.72
C GLY A 247 21.57 10.40 -18.97
N SER A 248 22.46 10.64 -18.03
CA SER A 248 23.69 11.45 -18.18
C SER A 248 24.88 10.52 -18.36
N GLU A 249 26.07 11.09 -18.56
CA GLU A 249 27.31 10.33 -18.62
C GLU A 249 27.51 9.48 -17.36
N GLY A 250 27.73 8.18 -17.53
CA GLY A 250 27.83 7.21 -16.44
C GLY A 250 26.48 6.71 -15.88
N MET A 251 25.33 7.23 -16.37
CA MET A 251 23.97 6.89 -15.85
C MET A 251 23.07 6.27 -16.94
N CYS A 252 23.65 5.58 -17.93
CA CYS A 252 22.87 4.91 -18.98
C CYS A 252 21.98 3.79 -18.43
N GLY A 253 22.34 3.18 -17.30
CA GLY A 253 21.57 2.10 -16.66
C GLY A 253 20.17 2.52 -16.25
N ALA A 254 19.99 3.74 -15.71
CA ALA A 254 18.67 4.25 -15.35
C ALA A 254 17.76 4.43 -16.57
N ALA A 255 18.31 4.99 -17.67
CA ALA A 255 17.61 5.12 -18.94
C ALA A 255 17.24 3.75 -19.54
N TYR A 256 18.15 2.77 -19.45
CA TYR A 256 17.90 1.40 -19.88
C TYR A 256 16.75 0.75 -19.10
N LEU A 257 16.81 0.78 -17.76
CA LEU A 257 15.82 0.14 -16.89
C LEU A 257 14.42 0.70 -17.12
N SER A 258 14.30 2.02 -17.21
CA SER A 258 13.03 2.68 -17.49
C SER A 258 12.49 2.33 -18.89
N ALA A 259 13.34 2.36 -19.91
CA ALA A 259 12.95 2.05 -21.29
C ALA A 259 12.55 0.57 -21.46
N ALA A 260 13.34 -0.35 -20.89
CA ALA A 260 13.06 -1.79 -20.92
C ALA A 260 11.76 -2.12 -20.18
N ALA A 261 11.53 -1.50 -19.02
CA ALA A 261 10.28 -1.65 -18.28
C ALA A 261 9.07 -1.15 -19.07
N ALA A 262 9.18 -0.01 -19.77
CA ALA A 262 8.10 0.50 -20.62
C ALA A 262 7.74 -0.49 -21.74
N LEU A 263 8.73 -1.06 -22.43
CA LEU A 263 8.51 -2.07 -23.46
C LEU A 263 7.88 -3.35 -22.90
N LYS A 264 8.35 -3.83 -21.74
CA LYS A 264 7.80 -5.02 -21.05
C LYS A 264 6.43 -4.76 -20.45
N SER A 265 6.04 -3.49 -20.30
CA SER A 265 4.71 -3.08 -19.81
C SER A 265 3.80 -2.57 -20.93
N SER A 266 3.98 -3.09 -22.15
CA SER A 266 3.06 -2.92 -23.30
C SER A 266 3.27 -1.68 -24.19
N ALA A 267 4.24 -0.82 -23.95
CA ALA A 267 4.57 0.25 -24.89
C ALA A 267 4.97 -0.33 -26.26
N GLY A 268 4.40 0.20 -27.34
CA GLY A 268 4.68 -0.27 -28.71
C GLY A 268 6.02 0.21 -29.26
N MET A 269 6.45 1.41 -28.88
CA MET A 269 7.72 2.01 -29.27
C MET A 269 8.29 2.86 -28.14
N VAL A 270 9.62 2.82 -28.00
CA VAL A 270 10.35 3.64 -27.04
C VAL A 270 11.45 4.41 -27.74
N ARG A 271 11.60 5.68 -27.39
CA ARG A 271 12.71 6.53 -27.80
C ARG A 271 13.37 7.12 -26.56
N ILE A 272 14.69 7.13 -26.53
CA ILE A 272 15.48 7.72 -25.46
C ILE A 272 16.26 8.92 -26.03
N GLN A 273 16.03 10.09 -25.47
CA GLN A 273 16.84 11.28 -25.67
C GLN A 273 17.84 11.36 -24.53
N THR A 274 19.13 11.28 -24.85
CA THR A 274 20.22 11.13 -23.89
C THR A 274 21.51 11.84 -24.39
N VAL A 275 22.63 11.62 -23.71
CA VAL A 275 23.95 12.11 -24.14
C VAL A 275 24.65 11.13 -25.10
N GLU A 276 25.58 11.60 -25.94
CA GLU A 276 26.24 10.77 -26.95
C GLU A 276 27.00 9.58 -26.35
N ALA A 277 27.58 9.74 -25.14
CA ALA A 277 28.29 8.67 -24.43
C ALA A 277 27.39 7.43 -24.15
N ASN A 278 26.09 7.62 -24.10
CA ASN A 278 25.13 6.55 -23.81
C ASN A 278 24.61 5.82 -25.06
N ARG A 279 24.88 6.32 -26.26
CA ARG A 279 24.37 5.76 -27.53
C ARG A 279 24.71 4.28 -27.68
N ILE A 280 26.01 3.96 -27.68
CA ILE A 280 26.49 2.59 -27.89
C ILE A 280 26.03 1.65 -26.81
N PRO A 281 26.19 1.96 -25.49
CA PRO A 281 25.69 1.09 -24.43
C PRO A 281 24.19 0.81 -24.53
N LEU A 282 23.36 1.83 -24.77
CA LEU A 282 21.91 1.64 -24.86
C LEU A 282 21.48 0.84 -26.09
N GLN A 283 22.10 1.08 -27.25
CA GLN A 283 21.81 0.29 -28.46
C GLN A 283 22.25 -1.18 -28.33
N THR A 284 23.27 -1.45 -27.53
CA THR A 284 23.73 -2.82 -27.22
C THR A 284 22.78 -3.51 -26.25
N LEU A 285 22.34 -2.80 -25.19
CA LEU A 285 21.49 -3.38 -24.13
C LEU A 285 20.01 -3.47 -24.54
N LEU A 286 19.52 -2.54 -25.36
CA LEU A 286 18.11 -2.44 -25.75
C LEU A 286 18.00 -2.04 -27.23
N PRO A 287 18.27 -2.98 -28.17
CA PRO A 287 18.22 -2.69 -29.60
C PRO A 287 16.83 -2.29 -30.11
N GLU A 288 15.77 -2.56 -29.37
CA GLU A 288 14.39 -2.16 -29.70
C GLU A 288 14.14 -0.67 -29.49
N ALA A 289 14.95 0.02 -28.69
CA ALA A 289 14.79 1.44 -28.43
C ALA A 289 15.49 2.32 -29.47
N MET A 290 14.84 3.39 -29.88
CA MET A 290 15.44 4.43 -30.71
C MET A 290 16.23 5.40 -29.83
N ILE A 291 17.47 5.69 -30.20
CA ILE A 291 18.34 6.60 -29.42
C ILE A 291 18.54 7.92 -30.19
N THR A 292 18.38 9.04 -29.51
CA THR A 292 18.64 10.40 -30.01
C THR A 292 19.53 11.13 -29.01
N CYS A 293 20.63 11.72 -29.49
CA CYS A 293 21.59 12.40 -28.60
C CYS A 293 21.66 13.93 -28.86
N ASP A 294 21.18 14.38 -29.99
CA ASP A 294 21.11 15.79 -30.31
C ASP A 294 20.03 16.50 -29.50
N PHE A 295 20.29 17.74 -29.09
CA PHE A 295 19.32 18.64 -28.52
C PHE A 295 19.13 19.84 -29.43
N ASP A 296 18.22 19.70 -30.38
CA ASP A 296 17.83 20.71 -31.36
C ASP A 296 16.33 20.94 -31.29
N GLU A 297 15.88 22.19 -31.26
CA GLU A 297 14.50 22.54 -30.99
C GLU A 297 13.51 21.91 -31.98
N LYS A 298 13.84 21.87 -33.28
CA LYS A 298 12.97 21.25 -34.29
C LYS A 298 12.86 19.75 -34.11
N LYS A 299 14.00 19.10 -33.82
CA LYS A 299 14.03 17.66 -33.54
C LYS A 299 13.30 17.34 -32.25
N ASN A 300 13.45 18.17 -31.20
CA ASN A 300 12.75 18.00 -29.92
C ASN A 300 11.24 18.13 -30.09
N GLN A 301 10.77 19.14 -30.89
CA GLN A 301 9.34 19.26 -31.16
C GLN A 301 8.82 18.05 -31.94
N ALA A 302 9.54 17.58 -32.96
CA ALA A 302 9.14 16.38 -33.69
C ALA A 302 9.10 15.11 -32.79
N MET A 303 10.00 15.00 -31.80
CA MET A 303 9.96 13.90 -30.82
C MET A 303 8.77 14.02 -29.86
N LEU A 304 8.46 15.24 -29.43
CA LEU A 304 7.31 15.49 -28.56
C LEU A 304 5.99 15.22 -29.30
N ASP A 305 5.87 15.63 -30.53
CA ASP A 305 4.69 15.36 -31.38
C ASP A 305 4.51 13.87 -31.64
N TRP A 306 5.62 13.14 -31.77
CA TRP A 306 5.64 11.72 -32.04
C TRP A 306 5.19 10.90 -30.81
N CYS A 307 5.55 11.30 -29.58
CA CYS A 307 5.27 10.49 -28.39
C CYS A 307 3.84 10.68 -27.87
N ASP A 308 3.34 9.68 -27.16
CA ASP A 308 2.07 9.70 -26.45
C ASP A 308 2.30 9.95 -24.94
N VAL A 309 3.40 9.42 -24.40
CA VAL A 309 3.78 9.54 -22.98
C VAL A 309 5.24 9.98 -22.89
N LEU A 310 5.53 10.90 -21.99
CA LEU A 310 6.85 11.43 -21.72
C LEU A 310 7.32 11.00 -20.33
N VAL A 311 8.55 10.50 -20.22
CA VAL A 311 9.23 10.23 -18.95
C VAL A 311 10.43 11.15 -18.84
N ILE A 312 10.56 11.90 -17.75
CA ILE A 312 11.67 12.83 -17.52
C ILE A 312 12.34 12.49 -16.20
N GLY A 313 13.66 12.30 -16.21
CA GLY A 313 14.46 12.32 -15.00
C GLY A 313 15.32 11.10 -14.68
N PRO A 314 14.98 9.85 -15.04
CA PRO A 314 15.81 8.70 -14.70
C PRO A 314 17.29 8.89 -15.12
N GLY A 315 18.19 9.04 -14.13
CA GLY A 315 19.62 9.25 -14.37
C GLY A 315 19.99 10.48 -15.20
N LEU A 316 19.13 11.47 -15.30
CA LEU A 316 19.32 12.65 -16.16
C LEU A 316 20.45 13.57 -15.68
N GLY A 317 20.69 13.61 -14.37
CA GLY A 317 21.55 14.58 -13.72
C GLY A 317 20.88 15.95 -13.55
N THR A 318 21.52 16.83 -12.77
CA THR A 318 20.99 18.17 -12.44
C THR A 318 21.82 19.31 -13.04
N GLY A 319 22.76 19.01 -13.95
CA GLY A 319 23.62 19.99 -14.62
C GLY A 319 22.83 20.91 -15.57
N ALA A 320 23.50 21.96 -16.07
CA ALA A 320 22.88 22.99 -16.91
C ALA A 320 22.17 22.40 -18.15
N GLN A 321 22.82 21.48 -18.87
CA GLN A 321 22.24 20.85 -20.07
C GLN A 321 21.02 19.99 -19.71
N SER A 322 21.07 19.21 -18.61
CA SER A 322 19.96 18.40 -18.14
C SER A 322 18.78 19.28 -17.76
N ARG A 323 19.03 20.38 -17.07
CA ARG A 323 18.02 21.38 -16.70
C ARG A 323 17.35 21.97 -17.95
N GLU A 324 18.12 22.42 -18.93
CA GLU A 324 17.58 22.99 -20.16
C GLU A 324 16.68 21.98 -20.90
N ARG A 325 17.13 20.74 -21.02
CA ARG A 325 16.37 19.66 -21.67
C ARG A 325 15.07 19.38 -20.89
N ALA A 326 15.15 19.16 -19.58
CA ALA A 326 13.98 18.87 -18.76
C ALA A 326 12.97 20.01 -18.80
N GLN A 327 13.44 21.27 -18.67
CA GLN A 327 12.58 22.44 -18.71
C GLN A 327 11.85 22.57 -20.05
N TRP A 328 12.57 22.42 -21.17
CA TRP A 328 11.97 22.54 -22.49
C TRP A 328 10.86 21.51 -22.70
N PHE A 329 11.14 20.23 -22.42
CA PHE A 329 10.16 19.17 -22.62
C PHE A 329 8.99 19.29 -21.65
N LEU A 330 9.22 19.65 -20.37
CA LEU A 330 8.16 19.81 -19.38
C LEU A 330 7.23 20.97 -19.73
N ALA A 331 7.78 22.13 -20.13
CA ALA A 331 7.01 23.29 -20.54
C ALA A 331 6.15 22.99 -21.77
N LYS A 332 6.74 22.38 -22.81
CA LYS A 332 6.02 22.04 -24.04
C LYS A 332 4.99 20.94 -23.84
N ALA A 333 5.26 19.98 -22.99
CA ALA A 333 4.27 18.95 -22.62
C ALA A 333 3.06 19.56 -21.88
N ALA A 334 3.28 20.57 -21.04
CA ALA A 334 2.19 21.29 -20.35
C ALA A 334 1.30 22.06 -21.33
N GLU A 335 1.89 22.72 -22.36
CA GLU A 335 1.14 23.43 -23.41
C GLU A 335 0.17 22.49 -24.15
N CYS A 336 0.57 21.25 -24.44
CA CYS A 336 -0.25 20.28 -25.16
C CYS A 336 -0.93 19.24 -24.27
N LYS A 337 -0.86 19.38 -22.94
CA LYS A 337 -1.43 18.47 -21.90
C LYS A 337 -1.03 17.00 -22.13
N LYS A 338 0.20 16.77 -22.53
CA LYS A 338 0.73 15.44 -22.74
C LYS A 338 1.03 14.79 -21.40
N THR A 339 0.75 13.50 -21.25
CA THR A 339 1.06 12.77 -20.01
C THR A 339 2.56 12.75 -19.77
N VAL A 340 2.97 13.23 -18.60
CA VAL A 340 4.36 13.26 -18.13
C VAL A 340 4.52 12.46 -16.86
N ILE A 341 5.53 11.59 -16.84
CA ILE A 341 6.01 10.94 -15.61
C ILE A 341 7.32 11.64 -15.25
N LEU A 342 7.33 12.31 -14.10
CA LEU A 342 8.49 13.05 -13.59
C LEU A 342 9.07 12.32 -12.39
N ASP A 343 10.32 11.85 -12.51
CA ASP A 343 10.98 11.02 -11.51
C ASP A 343 12.43 11.48 -11.27
N ALA A 344 13.03 11.02 -10.20
CA ALA A 344 14.45 11.16 -9.89
C ALA A 344 14.99 12.59 -10.10
N ASP A 345 15.95 12.78 -11.02
CA ASP A 345 16.55 14.10 -11.26
C ASP A 345 15.57 15.13 -11.82
N GLY A 346 14.49 14.69 -12.46
CA GLY A 346 13.38 15.57 -12.84
C GLY A 346 12.71 16.21 -11.64
N LEU A 347 12.50 15.44 -10.57
CA LEU A 347 11.96 15.93 -9.28
C LEU A 347 12.99 16.80 -8.53
N ASN A 348 14.26 16.42 -8.57
CA ASN A 348 15.34 17.23 -7.99
C ASN A 348 15.41 18.61 -8.64
N LEU A 349 15.29 18.68 -9.97
CA LEU A 349 15.25 19.95 -10.70
C LEU A 349 13.98 20.75 -10.36
N LEU A 350 12.81 20.10 -10.28
CA LEU A 350 11.56 20.74 -9.88
C LEU A 350 11.67 21.37 -8.48
N SER A 351 12.33 20.70 -7.53
CA SER A 351 12.43 21.16 -6.13
C SER A 351 13.26 22.44 -5.97
N VAL A 352 14.13 22.78 -6.90
CA VAL A 352 15.00 23.97 -6.86
C VAL A 352 14.59 25.07 -7.85
N HIS A 353 13.56 24.84 -8.66
CA HIS A 353 13.08 25.76 -9.68
C HIS A 353 11.57 26.01 -9.51
N ASP A 354 11.20 26.93 -8.63
CA ASP A 354 9.78 27.25 -8.35
C ASP A 354 8.97 27.64 -9.58
N ASN A 355 9.60 28.25 -10.56
CA ASN A 355 8.96 28.62 -11.83
C ASN A 355 8.54 27.41 -12.67
N TRP A 356 8.97 26.19 -12.35
CA TRP A 356 8.52 24.98 -13.04
C TRP A 356 7.18 24.45 -12.49
N LYS A 357 6.77 24.90 -11.31
CA LYS A 357 5.50 24.51 -10.72
C LYS A 357 4.30 24.82 -11.61
N CYS A 358 4.37 25.88 -12.43
CA CYS A 358 3.32 26.23 -13.39
C CYS A 358 3.15 25.20 -14.52
N PHE A 359 4.11 24.31 -14.76
CA PHE A 359 4.03 23.22 -15.74
C PHE A 359 3.42 21.94 -15.16
N ILE A 360 3.18 21.89 -13.85
CA ILE A 360 2.66 20.73 -13.16
C ILE A 360 1.12 20.84 -13.08
N GLY A 361 0.44 19.72 -13.29
CA GLY A 361 -1.03 19.64 -13.25
C GLY A 361 -1.52 18.22 -13.48
N GLU A 362 -2.80 18.03 -13.79
CA GLU A 362 -3.47 16.74 -13.93
C GLU A 362 -2.81 15.76 -14.92
N HIS A 363 -2.05 16.29 -15.90
CA HIS A 363 -1.32 15.51 -16.89
C HIS A 363 0.03 14.98 -16.38
N VAL A 364 0.44 15.32 -15.15
CA VAL A 364 1.74 14.95 -14.58
C VAL A 364 1.57 13.90 -13.48
N ILE A 365 2.40 12.87 -13.53
CA ILE A 365 2.56 11.88 -12.47
C ILE A 365 3.94 12.10 -11.85
N LEU A 366 3.99 12.47 -10.59
CA LEU A 366 5.21 12.68 -9.81
C LEU A 366 5.50 11.42 -9.00
N THR A 367 6.74 10.92 -9.01
CA THR A 367 7.09 9.67 -8.34
C THR A 367 8.17 9.83 -7.26
N PRO A 368 8.00 10.76 -6.29
CA PRO A 368 9.02 11.00 -5.28
C PRO A 368 9.17 9.84 -4.29
N HIS A 369 10.40 9.50 -3.93
CA HIS A 369 10.67 8.82 -2.66
C HIS A 369 10.67 9.85 -1.52
N ILE A 370 10.71 9.41 -0.26
CA ILE A 370 10.59 10.31 0.92
C ILE A 370 11.60 11.47 0.89
N GLY A 371 12.86 11.20 0.50
CA GLY A 371 13.89 12.24 0.41
C GLY A 371 13.63 13.27 -0.70
N GLU A 372 13.08 12.87 -1.86
CA GLU A 372 12.65 13.76 -2.93
C GLU A 372 11.43 14.57 -2.49
N MET A 373 10.45 13.92 -1.84
CA MET A 373 9.29 14.61 -1.28
C MET A 373 9.69 15.66 -0.24
N SER A 374 10.66 15.35 0.62
CA SER A 374 11.20 16.30 1.59
C SER A 374 11.73 17.58 0.92
N ARG A 375 12.46 17.45 -0.19
CA ARG A 375 12.93 18.60 -0.99
C ARG A 375 11.78 19.36 -1.67
N LEU A 376 10.78 18.65 -2.18
CA LEU A 376 9.65 19.24 -2.90
C LEU A 376 8.73 20.05 -1.98
N CYS A 377 8.43 19.56 -0.78
CA CYS A 377 7.48 20.20 0.15
C CYS A 377 8.15 20.90 1.34
N GLY A 378 9.49 20.84 1.47
CA GLY A 378 10.23 21.48 2.58
C GLY A 378 9.99 20.87 3.97
N LYS A 379 9.37 19.68 4.06
CA LYS A 379 9.12 18.99 5.33
C LYS A 379 10.26 18.05 5.68
N GLU A 380 10.52 17.87 6.97
CA GLU A 380 11.48 16.88 7.48
C GLU A 380 11.05 15.45 7.16
N ILE A 381 12.02 14.56 6.87
CA ILE A 381 11.76 13.16 6.50
C ILE A 381 10.89 12.44 7.54
N GLY A 382 11.20 12.59 8.85
CA GLY A 382 10.42 11.97 9.92
C GLY A 382 8.95 12.39 9.91
N LYS A 383 8.67 13.68 9.71
CA LYS A 383 7.28 14.18 9.61
C LYS A 383 6.51 13.63 8.40
N ILE A 384 7.22 13.37 7.29
CA ILE A 384 6.61 12.75 6.11
C ILE A 384 6.27 11.29 6.41
N GLN A 385 7.18 10.55 7.05
CA GLN A 385 6.97 9.16 7.44
C GLN A 385 5.81 9.02 8.43
N ASP A 386 5.71 9.93 9.42
CA ASP A 386 4.62 9.95 10.40
C ASP A 386 3.23 10.16 9.75
N CYS A 387 3.16 10.84 8.59
CA CYS A 387 1.92 11.24 7.94
C CYS A 387 1.96 10.97 6.43
N LEU A 388 2.44 9.79 5.99
CA LEU A 388 2.71 9.47 4.59
C LEU A 388 1.50 9.73 3.67
N ALA A 389 0.33 9.19 4.04
CA ALA A 389 -0.90 9.36 3.26
C ALA A 389 -1.34 10.83 3.15
N GLN A 390 -1.29 11.56 4.27
CA GLN A 390 -1.66 12.98 4.28
C GLN A 390 -0.68 13.83 3.48
N THR A 391 0.63 13.53 3.56
CA THR A 391 1.64 14.25 2.78
C THR A 391 1.44 14.05 1.28
N ALA A 392 1.14 12.82 0.83
CA ALA A 392 0.86 12.55 -0.57
C ALA A 392 -0.40 13.29 -1.05
N ALA A 393 -1.47 13.26 -0.27
CA ALA A 393 -2.72 13.95 -0.59
C ALA A 393 -2.57 15.48 -0.63
N ASP A 394 -1.90 16.07 0.37
CA ASP A 394 -1.65 17.51 0.43
C ASP A 394 -0.84 17.97 -0.78
N TYR A 395 0.23 17.24 -1.13
CA TYR A 395 1.10 17.59 -2.25
C TYR A 395 0.38 17.42 -3.59
N ALA A 396 -0.42 16.37 -3.75
CA ALA A 396 -1.24 16.18 -4.95
C ALA A 396 -2.25 17.33 -5.11
N LYS A 397 -2.89 17.75 -4.02
CA LYS A 397 -3.83 18.87 -4.02
C LYS A 397 -3.16 20.22 -4.34
N GLU A 398 -1.96 20.46 -3.78
CA GLU A 398 -1.19 21.68 -4.03
C GLU A 398 -0.71 21.77 -5.47
N SER A 399 -0.17 20.68 -5.99
CA SER A 399 0.43 20.63 -7.33
C SER A 399 -0.58 20.42 -8.46
N GLY A 400 -1.78 19.92 -8.16
CA GLY A 400 -2.75 19.48 -9.17
C GLY A 400 -2.37 18.17 -9.88
N ALA A 401 -1.24 17.53 -9.53
CA ALA A 401 -0.70 16.33 -10.16
C ALA A 401 -1.11 15.06 -9.41
N VAL A 402 -0.88 13.91 -10.04
CA VAL A 402 -0.87 12.64 -9.34
C VAL A 402 0.46 12.48 -8.60
N CYS A 403 0.40 12.23 -7.30
CA CYS A 403 1.55 11.99 -6.44
C CYS A 403 1.67 10.49 -6.14
N VAL A 404 2.78 9.87 -6.54
CA VAL A 404 3.17 8.51 -6.21
C VAL A 404 4.29 8.59 -5.17
N LEU A 405 3.94 8.71 -3.90
CA LEU A 405 4.90 8.80 -2.79
C LEU A 405 5.42 7.41 -2.44
N LYS A 406 6.67 7.16 -2.84
CA LYS A 406 7.36 5.86 -2.68
C LYS A 406 7.89 5.68 -1.27
N ASP A 407 7.49 4.58 -0.63
CA ASP A 407 8.05 4.03 0.60
C ASP A 407 7.80 2.52 0.61
N ALA A 408 8.05 1.85 1.75
CA ALA A 408 7.71 0.44 1.96
C ALA A 408 6.23 0.12 1.64
N CYS A 409 5.34 1.11 1.81
CA CYS A 409 3.97 1.13 1.28
C CYS A 409 3.80 2.40 0.45
N THR A 410 3.71 2.28 -0.86
CA THR A 410 3.56 3.43 -1.76
C THR A 410 2.14 3.98 -1.73
N VAL A 411 2.01 5.30 -1.53
CA VAL A 411 0.73 6.01 -1.60
C VAL A 411 0.61 6.72 -2.95
N VAL A 412 -0.48 6.47 -3.65
CA VAL A 412 -0.84 7.19 -4.88
C VAL A 412 -2.04 8.08 -4.58
N ALA A 413 -1.93 9.38 -4.80
CA ALA A 413 -3.00 10.34 -4.50
C ALA A 413 -3.20 11.31 -5.66
N ASP A 414 -4.43 11.82 -5.82
CA ASP A 414 -4.75 12.89 -6.75
C ASP A 414 -5.24 14.17 -6.04
N ALA A 415 -5.44 15.22 -6.82
CA ALA A 415 -5.93 16.50 -6.32
C ALA A 415 -7.40 16.46 -5.86
N PHE A 416 -8.16 15.43 -6.22
CA PHE A 416 -9.59 15.27 -5.93
C PHE A 416 -9.87 14.44 -4.68
N GLY A 417 -8.82 13.94 -4.03
CA GLY A 417 -8.87 13.20 -2.77
C GLY A 417 -8.99 11.68 -2.93
N ASP A 418 -8.84 11.14 -4.15
CA ASP A 418 -8.72 9.71 -4.36
C ASP A 418 -7.31 9.24 -3.99
N MET A 419 -7.22 8.18 -3.19
CA MET A 419 -5.97 7.60 -2.74
C MET A 419 -5.95 6.08 -2.94
N TYR A 420 -4.79 5.58 -3.34
CA TYR A 420 -4.50 4.15 -3.40
C TYR A 420 -3.25 3.84 -2.58
N LEU A 421 -3.36 2.85 -1.72
CA LEU A 421 -2.22 2.33 -0.96
C LEU A 421 -1.77 1.01 -1.57
N ASN A 422 -0.56 0.98 -2.06
CA ASN A 422 0.03 -0.27 -2.53
C ASN A 422 0.62 -1.06 -1.36
N ILE A 423 0.12 -2.28 -1.19
CA ILE A 423 0.58 -3.23 -0.17
C ILE A 423 1.32 -4.44 -0.77
N SER A 424 1.53 -4.45 -2.09
CA SER A 424 2.41 -5.42 -2.78
C SER A 424 3.86 -4.95 -2.78
N GLY A 425 4.76 -5.84 -3.05
CA GLY A 425 6.20 -5.60 -3.00
C GLY A 425 6.82 -6.07 -1.69
N ASN A 426 8.14 -6.15 -1.69
CA ASN A 426 8.94 -6.70 -0.60
C ASN A 426 10.26 -5.93 -0.42
N ALA A 427 10.99 -6.24 0.65
CA ALA A 427 12.23 -5.54 1.00
C ALA A 427 13.36 -5.71 -0.04
N GLY A 428 13.33 -6.76 -0.87
CA GLY A 428 14.30 -6.94 -1.97
C GLY A 428 14.19 -5.87 -3.05
N MET A 429 13.04 -5.19 -3.17
CA MET A 429 12.85 -4.07 -4.10
C MET A 429 13.59 -2.79 -3.68
N ALA A 430 14.15 -2.74 -2.47
CA ALA A 430 15.03 -1.66 -2.01
C ALA A 430 16.42 -1.79 -2.64
N THR A 431 16.48 -1.78 -3.96
CA THR A 431 17.68 -1.90 -4.81
C THR A 431 17.76 -0.74 -5.80
N ALA A 432 18.97 -0.39 -6.22
CA ALA A 432 19.17 0.65 -7.21
C ALA A 432 18.46 0.31 -8.54
N GLY A 433 17.79 1.28 -9.12
CA GLY A 433 17.07 1.14 -10.38
C GLY A 433 15.60 0.70 -10.26
N SER A 434 15.13 0.27 -9.08
CA SER A 434 13.71 -0.11 -8.89
C SER A 434 12.75 1.05 -9.18
N GLY A 435 13.11 2.28 -8.82
CA GLY A 435 12.35 3.49 -9.18
C GLY A 435 12.32 3.74 -10.69
N ASP A 436 13.47 3.56 -11.37
CA ASP A 436 13.55 3.71 -12.82
C ASP A 436 12.65 2.70 -13.55
N VAL A 437 12.58 1.46 -13.03
CA VAL A 437 11.64 0.43 -13.52
C VAL A 437 10.20 0.88 -13.33
N LEU A 438 9.84 1.45 -12.17
CA LEU A 438 8.49 1.96 -11.91
C LEU A 438 8.10 3.04 -12.91
N SER A 439 8.99 4.00 -13.21
CA SER A 439 8.73 5.06 -14.19
C SER A 439 8.40 4.49 -15.57
N GLY A 440 9.11 3.43 -15.98
CA GLY A 440 8.85 2.72 -17.23
C GLY A 440 7.51 1.96 -17.20
N VAL A 441 7.20 1.27 -16.09
CA VAL A 441 5.92 0.56 -15.92
C VAL A 441 4.75 1.53 -16.01
N LEU A 442 4.83 2.68 -15.34
CA LEU A 442 3.81 3.72 -15.41
C LEU A 442 3.58 4.17 -16.85
N ALA A 443 4.66 4.41 -17.62
CA ALA A 443 4.56 4.79 -19.02
C ALA A 443 3.91 3.70 -19.89
N GLY A 444 4.26 2.43 -19.69
CA GLY A 444 3.69 1.32 -20.41
C GLY A 444 2.20 1.13 -20.13
N ILE A 445 1.78 1.25 -18.87
CA ILE A 445 0.36 1.19 -18.47
C ILE A 445 -0.43 2.36 -19.13
N GLN A 446 0.10 3.58 -19.15
CA GLN A 446 -0.54 4.70 -19.84
C GLN A 446 -0.75 4.39 -21.33
N CYS A 447 0.28 3.86 -22.00
CA CYS A 447 0.19 3.46 -23.42
C CYS A 447 -0.87 2.38 -23.66
N MET A 448 -1.01 1.41 -22.75
CA MET A 448 -1.99 0.33 -22.83
C MET A 448 -3.43 0.87 -22.86
N TYR A 449 -3.73 1.87 -22.03
CA TYR A 449 -5.06 2.48 -21.97
C TYR A 449 -5.36 3.41 -23.15
N LEU A 450 -4.35 4.13 -23.63
CA LEU A 450 -4.47 4.94 -24.86
C LEU A 450 -4.81 4.04 -26.07
N ALA A 451 -4.13 2.90 -26.20
CA ALA A 451 -4.38 1.94 -27.28
C ALA A 451 -5.80 1.31 -27.23
N ALA A 452 -6.35 1.17 -26.05
CA ALA A 452 -7.69 0.59 -25.85
C ALA A 452 -8.81 1.64 -25.91
N GLU A 453 -8.50 2.92 -26.10
CA GLU A 453 -9.45 4.05 -26.08
C GLU A 453 -10.29 4.10 -24.78
N LYS A 454 -9.78 3.51 -23.70
CA LYS A 454 -10.45 3.51 -22.39
C LYS A 454 -10.02 4.71 -21.58
N LYS A 455 -11.00 5.38 -20.98
CA LYS A 455 -10.76 6.51 -20.07
C LYS A 455 -10.79 6.01 -18.63
N PHE A 456 -9.67 6.14 -17.96
CA PHE A 456 -9.55 5.95 -16.51
C PHE A 456 -8.94 7.21 -15.90
N SER A 457 -9.16 7.40 -14.60
CA SER A 457 -8.51 8.52 -13.91
C SER A 457 -6.99 8.30 -13.87
N PRO A 458 -6.18 9.35 -14.02
CA PRO A 458 -4.72 9.24 -13.95
C PRO A 458 -4.22 8.57 -12.66
N VAL A 459 -4.89 8.83 -11.53
CA VAL A 459 -4.56 8.21 -10.24
C VAL A 459 -4.77 6.69 -10.24
N MET A 460 -5.83 6.20 -10.88
CA MET A 460 -6.08 4.76 -11.03
C MET A 460 -5.02 4.10 -11.90
N LEU A 461 -4.63 4.73 -13.02
CA LEU A 461 -3.58 4.21 -13.90
C LEU A 461 -2.24 4.15 -13.18
N ALA A 462 -1.90 5.18 -12.41
CA ALA A 462 -0.71 5.20 -11.58
C ALA A 462 -0.76 4.09 -10.50
N ALA A 463 -1.90 3.91 -9.84
CA ALA A 463 -2.08 2.85 -8.84
C ALA A 463 -1.92 1.45 -9.43
N LEU A 464 -2.48 1.20 -10.63
CA LEU A 464 -2.30 -0.06 -11.35
C LEU A 464 -0.82 -0.30 -11.71
N GLY A 465 -0.12 0.73 -12.19
CA GLY A 465 1.31 0.64 -12.50
C GLY A 465 2.15 0.31 -11.27
N VAL A 466 1.90 0.99 -10.14
CA VAL A 466 2.56 0.71 -8.86
C VAL A 466 2.25 -0.72 -8.40
N TYR A 467 1.01 -1.17 -8.54
CA TYR A 467 0.60 -2.51 -8.14
C TYR A 467 1.26 -3.60 -9.00
N VAL A 468 1.29 -3.43 -10.33
CA VAL A 468 1.98 -4.33 -11.26
C VAL A 468 3.47 -4.41 -10.95
N HIS A 469 4.12 -3.27 -10.69
CA HIS A 469 5.53 -3.21 -10.29
C HIS A 469 5.78 -3.98 -8.99
N GLY A 470 4.92 -3.79 -7.97
CA GLY A 470 5.02 -4.50 -6.70
C GLY A 470 4.84 -6.01 -6.84
N LEU A 471 3.83 -6.46 -7.61
CA LEU A 471 3.62 -7.89 -7.86
C LEU A 471 4.77 -8.55 -8.64
N ALA A 472 5.36 -7.83 -9.62
CA ALA A 472 6.54 -8.31 -10.34
C ALA A 472 7.74 -8.45 -9.39
N GLY A 473 7.89 -7.52 -8.44
CA GLY A 473 8.89 -7.61 -7.38
C GLY A 473 8.65 -8.78 -6.42
N ASP A 474 7.41 -9.08 -6.08
CA ASP A 474 7.07 -10.24 -5.24
C ASP A 474 7.42 -11.56 -5.94
N LEU A 475 7.05 -11.69 -7.21
CA LEU A 475 7.37 -12.87 -8.00
C LEU A 475 8.89 -13.04 -8.22
N ALA A 476 9.61 -11.93 -8.42
CA ALA A 476 11.08 -11.94 -8.47
C ALA A 476 11.67 -12.45 -7.14
N ALA A 477 11.17 -11.97 -6.00
CA ALA A 477 11.64 -12.40 -4.69
C ALA A 477 11.35 -13.88 -4.40
N GLU A 478 10.22 -14.39 -4.85
CA GLU A 478 9.90 -15.83 -4.76
C GLU A 478 10.88 -16.70 -5.56
N THR A 479 11.38 -16.18 -6.69
CA THR A 479 12.23 -16.91 -7.62
C THR A 479 13.72 -16.82 -7.26
N VAL A 480 14.24 -15.59 -7.06
CA VAL A 480 15.68 -15.36 -6.84
C VAL A 480 16.02 -15.01 -5.40
N GLY A 481 15.01 -14.86 -4.53
CA GLY A 481 15.17 -14.44 -3.14
C GLY A 481 15.37 -12.93 -2.98
N GLN A 482 14.88 -12.37 -1.88
CA GLN A 482 14.94 -10.92 -1.62
C GLN A 482 16.35 -10.35 -1.53
N ARG A 483 17.36 -11.18 -1.12
CA ARG A 483 18.73 -10.70 -0.92
C ARG A 483 19.52 -10.52 -2.21
N GLY A 484 19.16 -11.28 -3.24
CA GLY A 484 19.88 -11.30 -4.51
C GLY A 484 19.17 -10.59 -5.65
N MET A 485 17.91 -10.19 -5.46
CA MET A 485 17.15 -9.57 -6.54
C MET A 485 17.65 -8.16 -6.90
N THR A 486 17.58 -7.86 -8.18
CA THR A 486 17.94 -6.58 -8.77
C THR A 486 16.73 -5.96 -9.49
N ALA A 487 16.86 -4.72 -9.94
CA ALA A 487 15.83 -4.08 -10.76
C ALA A 487 15.58 -4.82 -12.10
N GLY A 488 16.61 -5.46 -12.65
CA GLY A 488 16.49 -6.31 -13.84
C GLY A 488 15.56 -7.51 -13.64
N ASP A 489 15.58 -8.12 -12.45
CA ASP A 489 14.69 -9.24 -12.13
C ASP A 489 13.22 -8.77 -12.12
N ILE A 490 12.93 -7.58 -11.60
CA ILE A 490 11.56 -7.02 -11.64
C ILE A 490 11.09 -6.91 -13.09
N ILE A 491 11.93 -6.41 -14.01
CA ILE A 491 11.60 -6.30 -15.44
C ILE A 491 11.31 -7.66 -16.06
N CYS A 492 12.05 -8.70 -15.68
CA CYS A 492 11.87 -10.06 -16.20
C CYS A 492 10.49 -10.63 -15.88
N PHE A 493 9.90 -10.30 -14.73
CA PHE A 493 8.60 -10.80 -14.29
C PHE A 493 7.41 -9.92 -14.66
N LEU A 494 7.60 -8.70 -15.20
CA LEU A 494 6.49 -7.85 -15.67
C LEU A 494 5.56 -8.56 -16.66
N PRO A 495 6.06 -9.28 -17.69
CA PRO A 495 5.17 -9.95 -18.65
C PRO A 495 4.29 -11.04 -18.02
N GLU A 496 4.72 -11.66 -16.93
CA GLU A 496 3.93 -12.69 -16.24
C GLU A 496 2.77 -12.08 -15.46
N ILE A 497 2.97 -10.91 -14.87
CA ILE A 497 1.90 -10.17 -14.16
C ILE A 497 0.88 -9.59 -15.15
N LEU A 498 1.33 -9.22 -16.35
CA LEU A 498 0.51 -8.58 -17.40
C LEU A 498 -0.16 -9.58 -18.35
N ARG A 499 0.07 -10.86 -18.15
CA ARG A 499 -0.52 -11.97 -18.94
C ARG A 499 -1.95 -12.22 -18.51
#